data_7c2b131de215819a3da15723d97f8cab
#
_entry.id   7c2b131de215819a3da15723d97f8cab
#
_cell.length_a   1.000
_cell.length_b   1.000
_cell.length_c   1.000
_cell.angle_alpha   90.00
_cell.angle_beta   90.00
_cell.angle_gamma   90.00
#
_symmetry.space_group_name_H-M   'P 1'
#
loop_
_entity.id
_entity.type
_entity.pdbx_description
1 polymer ?
#
loop_
_entity_poly.entity_id
_entity_poly.type
_entity_poly.pdbx_seq_one_letter_code
_entity_poly.pdbx_strand_id
1 'polypeptide(L)'
;LHAGVTLQQSRYKEPEQWSEDADVPPVRRMFRTPDAYGYFTASFKPVRNFTADLTGTCTGSMLVQHMAGSGVAQDAAVSTPSFFDMNVRLSYDLRIYKEITLQLYGGVQNLFNAYQKDFDKGADRDSGYIYGPSLPRSWFVGAKFSF
;
A
#
# COMPACT_ATOMS: atom_id res chain seq x y z
N LEU A 1 6.34 5.03 -19.34
CA LEU A 1 5.15 4.64 -18.58
C LEU A 1 5.05 3.13 -18.56
N HIS A 2 4.86 2.56 -17.39
CA HIS A 2 4.58 1.14 -17.16
C HIS A 2 3.40 1.05 -16.19
N ALA A 3 2.39 0.23 -16.51
CA ALA A 3 1.20 0.08 -15.68
C ALA A 3 0.63 -1.33 -15.82
N GLY A 4 0.00 -1.81 -14.77
CA GLY A 4 -0.70 -3.09 -14.75
C GLY A 4 -1.93 -3.03 -13.86
N VAL A 5 -2.97 -3.75 -14.26
CA VAL A 5 -4.23 -3.91 -13.51
C VAL A 5 -4.59 -5.38 -13.49
N THR A 6 -5.02 -5.85 -12.34
CA THR A 6 -5.57 -7.19 -12.14
C THR A 6 -6.98 -7.08 -11.58
N LEU A 7 -7.91 -7.78 -12.19
CA LEU A 7 -9.26 -7.97 -11.70
C LEU A 7 -9.44 -9.46 -11.41
N GLN A 8 -9.94 -9.77 -10.24
CA GLN A 8 -10.13 -11.16 -9.81
C GLN A 8 -11.34 -11.30 -8.90
N GLN A 9 -11.87 -12.51 -8.82
CA GLN A 9 -12.89 -12.87 -7.85
C GLN A 9 -12.55 -14.22 -7.25
N SER A 10 -12.16 -14.24 -5.99
CA SER A 10 -11.76 -15.45 -5.27
C SER A 10 -12.80 -15.83 -4.24
N ARG A 11 -13.39 -17.03 -4.41
CA ARG A 11 -14.45 -17.54 -3.54
C ARG A 11 -14.25 -19.01 -3.25
N TYR A 12 -14.59 -19.42 -2.05
CA TYR A 12 -14.73 -20.83 -1.70
C TYR A 12 -15.93 -21.44 -2.42
N LYS A 13 -15.84 -22.72 -2.78
CA LYS A 13 -16.96 -23.45 -3.37
C LYS A 13 -18.13 -23.55 -2.39
N GLU A 14 -17.82 -23.87 -1.14
CA GLU A 14 -18.76 -23.89 -0.03
C GLU A 14 -18.39 -22.78 0.97
N PRO A 15 -19.37 -22.31 1.79
CA PRO A 15 -19.06 -21.37 2.86
C PRO A 15 -18.05 -21.99 3.83
N GLU A 16 -16.99 -21.24 4.14
CA GLU A 16 -15.91 -21.66 5.04
C GLU A 16 -16.13 -21.09 6.44
N GLN A 17 -16.15 -21.97 7.45
CA GLN A 17 -16.14 -21.55 8.85
C GLN A 17 -14.71 -21.15 9.22
N TRP A 18 -14.51 -19.89 9.49
CA TRP A 18 -13.20 -19.29 9.68
C TRP A 18 -12.91 -18.88 11.13
N SER A 19 -13.94 -18.86 11.98
CA SER A 19 -13.86 -18.59 13.42
C SER A 19 -14.19 -19.84 14.22
N GLU A 20 -13.59 -19.98 15.40
CA GLU A 20 -13.94 -21.03 16.35
C GLU A 20 -15.31 -20.77 17.03
N ASP A 21 -15.81 -19.54 16.97
CA ASP A 21 -17.11 -19.15 17.47
C ASP A 21 -18.21 -19.54 16.46
N ALA A 22 -19.10 -20.43 16.87
CA ALA A 22 -20.19 -20.92 16.03
C ALA A 22 -21.25 -19.85 15.68
N ASP A 23 -21.32 -18.76 16.43
CA ASP A 23 -22.23 -17.65 16.18
C ASP A 23 -21.70 -16.72 15.06
N VAL A 24 -20.45 -16.87 14.67
CA VAL A 24 -19.85 -16.11 13.56
C VAL A 24 -20.21 -16.80 12.22
N PRO A 25 -20.87 -16.10 11.31
CA PRO A 25 -21.30 -16.69 10.05
C PRO A 25 -20.12 -17.09 9.15
N PRO A 26 -20.23 -18.24 8.46
CA PRO A 26 -19.23 -18.66 7.49
C PRO A 26 -19.20 -17.73 6.28
N VAL A 27 -18.08 -17.66 5.60
CA VAL A 27 -17.88 -16.77 4.45
C VAL A 27 -17.53 -17.57 3.18
N ARG A 28 -17.91 -17.03 2.02
CA ARG A 28 -17.50 -17.55 0.71
C ARG A 28 -16.37 -16.76 0.08
N ARG A 29 -16.28 -15.47 0.37
CA ARG A 29 -15.20 -14.62 -0.16
C ARG A 29 -13.90 -14.95 0.55
N MET A 30 -12.83 -15.20 -0.20
CA MET A 30 -11.51 -15.45 0.38
C MET A 30 -11.00 -14.20 1.07
N PHE A 31 -10.42 -14.41 2.25
CA PHE A 31 -9.78 -13.34 3.00
C PHE A 31 -8.50 -12.84 2.32
N ARG A 32 -8.17 -11.57 2.55
CA ARG A 32 -6.95 -10.89 2.09
C ARG A 32 -6.72 -10.95 0.59
N THR A 33 -7.82 -11.05 -0.17
CA THR A 33 -7.80 -11.12 -1.62
C THR A 33 -8.62 -9.98 -2.18
N PRO A 34 -7.98 -8.87 -2.61
CA PRO A 34 -8.69 -7.75 -3.22
C PRO A 34 -9.26 -8.13 -4.57
N ASP A 35 -10.47 -7.66 -4.88
CA ASP A 35 -11.11 -7.93 -6.18
C ASP A 35 -10.44 -7.18 -7.35
N ALA A 36 -9.74 -6.09 -7.04
CA ALA A 36 -8.99 -5.31 -8.01
C ALA A 36 -7.71 -4.78 -7.38
N TYR A 37 -6.61 -4.82 -8.11
CA TYR A 37 -5.38 -4.12 -7.73
C TYR A 37 -4.59 -3.72 -8.97
N GLY A 38 -3.75 -2.70 -8.83
CA GLY A 38 -2.97 -2.23 -9.94
C GLY A 38 -1.83 -1.34 -9.51
N TYR A 39 -0.98 -1.04 -10.47
CA TYR A 39 0.17 -0.16 -10.27
C TYR A 39 0.46 0.64 -11.54
N PHE A 40 1.17 1.74 -11.38
CA PHE A 40 1.82 2.43 -12.47
C PHE A 40 3.16 3.01 -12.05
N THR A 41 4.05 3.17 -13.04
CA THR A 41 5.30 3.90 -12.92
C THR A 41 5.45 4.78 -14.15
N ALA A 42 5.66 6.06 -13.95
CA ALA A 42 5.88 7.03 -15.00
C ALA A 42 7.12 7.85 -14.70
N SER A 43 8.05 7.91 -15.67
CA SER A 43 9.23 8.77 -15.60
C SER A 43 9.12 9.83 -16.67
N PHE A 44 9.33 11.08 -16.29
CA PHE A 44 9.29 12.25 -17.15
C PHE A 44 10.62 13.00 -17.07
N LYS A 45 11.21 13.28 -18.21
CA LYS A 45 12.50 13.99 -18.35
C LYS A 45 12.32 15.23 -19.23
N PRO A 46 11.81 16.33 -18.70
CA PRO A 46 11.55 17.54 -19.46
C PRO A 46 12.84 18.21 -19.96
N VAL A 47 13.93 18.06 -19.21
CA VAL A 47 15.27 18.54 -19.56
C VAL A 47 16.31 17.46 -19.23
N ARG A 48 17.51 17.55 -19.82
CA ARG A 48 18.55 16.50 -19.76
C ARG A 48 18.89 16.03 -18.34
N ASN A 49 18.94 16.93 -17.40
CA ASN A 49 19.47 16.65 -16.05
C ASN A 49 18.36 16.48 -15.00
N PHE A 50 17.10 16.66 -15.37
CA PHE A 50 15.98 16.56 -14.46
C PHE A 50 15.10 15.37 -14.77
N THR A 51 14.76 14.62 -13.72
CA THR A 51 13.81 13.49 -13.82
C THR A 51 12.74 13.64 -12.75
N ALA A 52 11.50 13.46 -13.16
CA ALA A 52 10.37 13.34 -12.27
C ALA A 52 9.80 11.92 -12.42
N ASP A 53 9.80 11.17 -11.33
CA ASP A 53 9.25 9.82 -11.27
C ASP A 53 7.98 9.82 -10.43
N LEU A 54 6.95 9.21 -10.98
CA LEU A 54 5.67 8.97 -10.33
C LEU A 54 5.44 7.48 -10.24
N THR A 55 5.13 6.98 -9.06
CA THR A 55 4.69 5.60 -8.87
C THR A 55 3.39 5.57 -8.10
N GLY A 56 2.52 4.64 -8.43
CA GLY A 56 1.28 4.48 -7.70
C GLY A 56 0.86 3.03 -7.63
N THR A 57 0.23 2.67 -6.52
CA THR A 57 -0.43 1.39 -6.33
C THR A 57 -1.86 1.61 -5.89
N CYS A 58 -2.77 0.83 -6.45
CA CYS A 58 -4.17 0.82 -6.08
C CYS A 58 -4.52 -0.58 -5.56
N THR A 59 -5.10 -0.65 -4.38
CA THR A 59 -5.59 -1.89 -3.79
C THR A 59 -7.08 -1.71 -3.51
N GLY A 60 -7.91 -2.52 -4.15
CA GLY A 60 -9.35 -2.52 -3.95
C GLY A 60 -9.75 -3.09 -2.59
N SER A 61 -11.04 -3.04 -2.30
CA SER A 61 -11.61 -3.62 -1.09
C SER A 61 -11.36 -5.14 -1.05
N MET A 62 -11.02 -5.63 0.11
CA MET A 62 -10.91 -7.07 0.41
C MET A 62 -11.57 -7.39 1.74
N LEU A 63 -11.89 -8.67 1.94
CA LEU A 63 -12.37 -9.16 3.22
C LEU A 63 -11.18 -9.49 4.11
N VAL A 64 -11.19 -9.05 5.37
CA VAL A 64 -10.17 -9.36 6.37
C VAL A 64 -10.81 -9.88 7.65
N GLN A 65 -10.09 -10.73 8.35
CA GLN A 65 -10.47 -11.19 9.67
C GLN A 65 -10.09 -10.12 10.69
N HIS A 66 -10.97 -9.88 11.64
CA HIS A 66 -10.73 -9.08 12.83
C HIS A 66 -11.12 -9.93 14.02
N MET A 67 -10.11 -10.46 14.71
CA MET A 67 -10.31 -11.38 15.83
C MET A 67 -10.75 -10.63 17.08
N ALA A 68 -11.56 -11.30 17.90
CA ALA A 68 -12.01 -10.76 19.17
C ALA A 68 -10.84 -10.31 20.05
N GLY A 69 -10.98 -9.14 20.66
CA GLY A 69 -9.93 -8.52 21.47
C GLY A 69 -10.29 -7.10 21.87
N SER A 70 -9.29 -6.24 21.93
CA SER A 70 -9.50 -4.84 22.33
C SER A 70 -10.26 -3.99 21.29
N GLY A 71 -10.28 -4.42 20.02
CA GLY A 71 -10.96 -3.70 18.94
C GLY A 71 -12.40 -4.11 18.74
N VAL A 72 -12.70 -5.41 18.88
CA VAL A 72 -14.03 -5.98 18.70
C VAL A 72 -14.31 -7.04 19.78
N ALA A 73 -15.57 -7.15 20.19
CA ALA A 73 -15.97 -8.11 21.23
C ALA A 73 -16.10 -9.55 20.71
N GLN A 74 -16.28 -9.73 19.40
CA GLN A 74 -16.48 -11.01 18.73
C GLN A 74 -15.75 -10.97 17.40
N ASP A 75 -15.31 -12.14 16.90
CA ASP A 75 -14.67 -12.27 15.60
C ASP A 75 -15.55 -11.70 14.48
N ALA A 76 -15.00 -10.87 13.63
CA ALA A 76 -15.72 -10.20 12.58
C ALA A 76 -15.02 -10.29 11.22
N ALA A 77 -15.79 -10.55 10.16
CA ALA A 77 -15.32 -10.44 8.79
C ALA A 77 -15.57 -9.02 8.28
N VAL A 78 -14.50 -8.24 8.12
CA VAL A 78 -14.57 -6.81 7.80
C VAL A 78 -14.16 -6.57 6.35
N SER A 79 -14.96 -5.78 5.63
CA SER A 79 -14.58 -5.31 4.29
C SER A 79 -13.74 -4.04 4.41
N THR A 80 -12.53 -4.06 3.86
CA THR A 80 -11.62 -2.93 3.89
C THR A 80 -12.02 -1.83 2.90
N PRO A 81 -11.66 -0.57 3.15
CA PRO A 81 -11.68 0.45 2.11
C PRO A 81 -10.67 0.15 1.00
N SER A 82 -10.81 0.82 -0.13
CA SER A 82 -9.77 0.82 -1.17
C SER A 82 -8.68 1.83 -0.82
N PHE A 83 -7.43 1.52 -1.20
CA PHE A 83 -6.28 2.39 -0.99
C PHE A 83 -5.64 2.77 -2.32
N PHE A 84 -5.23 4.01 -2.39
CA PHE A 84 -4.39 4.52 -3.47
C PHE A 84 -3.17 5.18 -2.87
N ASP A 85 -2.02 4.52 -3.00
CA ASP A 85 -0.72 5.02 -2.58
C ASP A 85 0.03 5.57 -3.80
N MET A 86 0.42 6.84 -3.74
CA MET A 86 1.16 7.51 -4.81
C MET A 86 2.41 8.16 -4.24
N ASN A 87 3.51 7.96 -4.94
CA ASN A 87 4.82 8.49 -4.59
C ASN A 87 5.36 9.38 -5.72
N VAL A 88 6.04 10.43 -5.33
CA VAL A 88 6.69 11.38 -6.23
C VAL A 88 8.16 11.50 -5.86
N ARG A 89 9.04 11.35 -6.84
CA ARG A 89 10.46 11.60 -6.70
C ARG A 89 10.92 12.56 -7.79
N LEU A 90 11.61 13.60 -7.40
CA LEU A 90 12.29 14.54 -8.29
C LEU A 90 13.79 14.33 -8.13
N SER A 91 14.53 14.32 -9.23
CA SER A 91 15.98 14.23 -9.20
C SER A 91 16.62 15.15 -10.23
N TYR A 92 17.78 15.69 -9.86
CA TYR A 92 18.57 16.56 -10.71
C TYR A 92 20.03 16.15 -10.69
N ASP A 93 20.59 15.91 -11.89
CA ASP A 93 21.97 15.48 -12.10
C ASP A 93 22.88 16.69 -12.37
N LEU A 94 23.82 16.93 -11.46
CA LEU A 94 24.86 17.95 -11.59
C LEU A 94 26.16 17.27 -12.02
N ARG A 95 26.63 17.56 -13.21
CA ARG A 95 27.98 17.17 -13.61
C ARG A 95 29.00 18.13 -12.97
N ILE A 96 29.79 17.59 -12.03
CA ILE A 96 30.78 18.36 -11.30
C ILE A 96 32.10 18.42 -12.07
N TYR A 97 32.59 17.26 -12.53
CA TYR A 97 33.85 17.17 -13.25
C TYR A 97 33.92 15.89 -14.08
N LYS A 98 34.26 16.00 -15.38
CA LYS A 98 34.41 14.87 -16.31
C LYS A 98 33.31 13.80 -16.13
N GLU A 99 33.61 12.71 -15.42
CA GLU A 99 32.72 11.59 -15.17
C GLU A 99 32.04 11.66 -13.80
N ILE A 100 32.41 12.64 -12.95
CA ILE A 100 31.82 12.80 -11.60
C ILE A 100 30.49 13.52 -11.70
N THR A 101 29.44 12.82 -11.29
CA THR A 101 28.08 13.34 -11.25
C THR A 101 27.55 13.32 -9.82
N LEU A 102 26.96 14.43 -9.36
CA LEU A 102 26.17 14.54 -8.14
C LEU A 102 24.69 14.55 -8.52
N GLN A 103 23.96 13.55 -8.13
CA GLN A 103 22.51 13.56 -8.22
C GLN A 103 21.91 14.03 -6.89
N LEU A 104 21.18 15.13 -6.93
CA LEU A 104 20.32 15.55 -5.82
C LEU A 104 18.90 15.02 -6.08
N TYR A 105 18.29 14.46 -5.06
CA TYR A 105 16.92 13.97 -5.19
C TYR A 105 16.11 14.21 -3.92
N GLY A 106 14.81 14.31 -4.10
CA GLY A 106 13.86 14.40 -3.00
C GLY A 106 12.46 14.04 -3.47
N GLY A 107 11.58 13.83 -2.52
CA GLY A 107 10.23 13.43 -2.87
C GLY A 107 9.30 13.25 -1.70
N VAL A 108 8.13 12.72 -2.03
CA VAL A 108 7.06 12.42 -1.09
C VAL A 108 6.62 10.98 -1.31
N GLN A 109 6.57 10.22 -0.25
CA GLN A 109 5.91 8.91 -0.23
C GLN A 109 4.51 9.07 0.34
N ASN A 110 3.58 8.28 -0.19
CA ASN A 110 2.17 8.31 0.18
C ASN A 110 1.59 9.73 0.11
N LEU A 111 1.64 10.33 -1.07
CA LEU A 111 1.25 11.72 -1.34
C LEU A 111 -0.17 12.05 -0.82
N PHE A 112 -1.10 11.11 -0.90
CA PHE A 112 -2.48 11.28 -0.48
C PHE A 112 -2.72 10.94 0.98
N ASN A 113 -1.68 10.49 1.72
CA ASN A 113 -1.77 10.08 3.11
C ASN A 113 -2.83 8.97 3.33
N ALA A 114 -2.88 8.03 2.38
CA ALA A 114 -3.78 6.89 2.40
C ALA A 114 -3.17 5.76 3.23
N TYR A 115 -3.60 5.60 4.48
CA TYR A 115 -3.14 4.53 5.37
C TYR A 115 -4.29 4.04 6.25
N GLN A 116 -4.12 2.84 6.77
CA GLN A 116 -5.06 2.28 7.75
C GLN A 116 -5.06 3.15 9.02
N LYS A 117 -6.25 3.47 9.54
CA LYS A 117 -6.39 4.35 10.72
C LYS A 117 -7.03 3.65 11.93
N ASP A 118 -7.62 2.50 11.69
CA ASP A 118 -8.40 1.71 12.64
C ASP A 118 -7.62 0.52 13.21
N PHE A 119 -6.33 0.72 13.46
CA PHE A 119 -5.51 -0.27 14.15
C PHE A 119 -6.02 -0.51 15.57
N ASP A 120 -6.09 -1.76 15.96
CA ASP A 120 -6.30 -2.13 17.35
C ASP A 120 -5.15 -1.63 18.22
N LYS A 121 -5.50 -1.31 19.48
CA LYS A 121 -4.57 -0.79 20.47
C LYS A 121 -4.67 -1.61 21.76
N GLY A 122 -3.60 -1.61 22.54
CA GLY A 122 -3.56 -2.30 23.82
C GLY A 122 -2.91 -3.67 23.77
N ALA A 123 -2.94 -4.36 24.91
CA ALA A 123 -2.31 -5.67 25.08
C ALA A 123 -3.04 -6.77 24.29
N ASP A 124 -4.37 -6.70 24.28
CA ASP A 124 -5.25 -7.70 23.64
C ASP A 124 -5.66 -7.30 22.22
N ARG A 125 -4.82 -6.50 21.53
CA ARG A 125 -5.08 -6.11 20.14
C ARG A 125 -4.94 -7.28 19.18
N ASP A 126 -5.76 -7.33 18.16
CA ASP A 126 -5.52 -8.23 17.02
C ASP A 126 -4.34 -7.70 16.20
N SER A 127 -3.16 -8.30 16.41
CA SER A 127 -1.94 -7.96 15.64
C SER A 127 -2.03 -8.37 14.16
N GLY A 128 -2.97 -9.24 13.82
CA GLY A 128 -3.26 -9.65 12.45
C GLY A 128 -4.14 -8.68 11.68
N TYR A 129 -4.84 -7.75 12.37
CA TYR A 129 -5.73 -6.78 11.73
C TYR A 129 -4.96 -5.63 11.09
N ILE A 130 -4.10 -5.98 10.12
CA ILE A 130 -3.34 -5.05 9.29
C ILE A 130 -3.67 -5.34 7.83
N TYR A 131 -4.20 -4.36 7.10
CA TYR A 131 -4.71 -4.56 5.74
C TYR A 131 -4.39 -3.42 4.76
N GLY A 132 -3.96 -2.27 5.23
CA GLY A 132 -3.65 -1.10 4.41
C GLY A 132 -2.19 -0.67 4.53
N PRO A 133 -1.81 0.40 3.83
CA PRO A 133 -0.52 1.03 4.05
C PRO A 133 -0.35 1.41 5.52
N SER A 134 0.78 1.04 6.11
CA SER A 134 1.06 1.25 7.53
C SER A 134 1.77 2.58 7.81
N LEU A 135 2.34 3.20 6.78
CA LEU A 135 3.11 4.44 6.89
C LEU A 135 2.33 5.63 6.35
N PRO A 136 2.21 6.71 7.13
CA PRO A 136 1.63 7.96 6.66
C PRO A 136 2.54 8.63 5.63
N ARG A 137 2.09 9.77 5.08
CA ARG A 137 2.89 10.60 4.19
C ARG A 137 4.24 10.92 4.82
N SER A 138 5.29 10.71 4.04
CA SER A 138 6.66 11.01 4.45
C SER A 138 7.41 11.77 3.35
N TRP A 139 8.39 12.56 3.76
CA TRP A 139 9.26 13.33 2.88
C TRP A 139 10.67 12.78 2.97
N PHE A 140 11.38 12.80 1.87
CA PHE A 140 12.77 12.39 1.83
C PHE A 140 13.59 13.30 0.93
N VAL A 141 14.87 13.43 1.26
CA VAL A 141 15.87 14.11 0.45
C VAL A 141 17.18 13.33 0.54
N GLY A 142 17.94 13.33 -0.54
CA GLY A 142 19.22 12.64 -0.58
C GLY A 142 20.11 13.12 -1.70
N ALA A 143 21.36 12.68 -1.65
CA ALA A 143 22.38 12.93 -2.65
C ALA A 143 23.10 11.63 -2.99
N LYS A 144 23.45 11.44 -4.26
CA LYS A 144 24.21 10.31 -4.78
C LYS A 144 25.38 10.80 -5.62
N PHE A 145 26.58 10.36 -5.28
CA PHE A 145 27.77 10.56 -6.09
C PHE A 145 28.00 9.35 -6.98
N SER A 146 28.35 9.61 -8.25
CA SER A 146 28.76 8.60 -9.21
C SER A 146 30.06 9.07 -9.86
N PHE A 147 31.04 8.16 -9.97
CA PHE A 147 32.39 8.40 -10.52
C PHE A 147 32.81 7.20 -11.35
#